data_47dcdf59bd6e9d4721a4a4b325b3f259
#
_entry.id   47dcdf59bd6e9d4721a4a4b325b3f259
#
_cell.length_a   1.000
_cell.length_b   1.000
_cell.length_c   1.000
_cell.angle_alpha   90.00
_cell.angle_beta   90.00
_cell.angle_gamma   90.00
#
_symmetry.space_group_name_H-M   'P 1'
#
loop_
_entity.id
_entity.type
_entity.pdbx_description
1 polymer ?
#
loop_
_entity_poly.entity_id
_entity_poly.type
_entity_poly.pdbx_seq_one_letter_code
_entity_poly.pdbx_strand_id
1 'polypeptide(L)'
;AGLYGQDPIAVRAVLDELGLIAVSAHVPLDEMTADLGKVIVDYQTLGCRYIAVPWLDEERRPGHPGYEKVLKDIYTIGTACKEKGMTLLYHNHDFEFVKVDGVYALDQMYDAVPADLLQTELDTCWVNVGGESPVEYLHKYAGRAPVVHLKDFVMPGKKPARLYELIGVDSEEADEEDGIPPGRIWRSGYPGHSGRSKGCRSRLGCGGAG
;
A
#
# COMPACT_ATOMS: atom_id res chain seq x y z
N ALA A 1 -1.54 -8.89 6.20
CA ALA A 1 -1.06 -9.78 7.25
C ALA A 1 -1.71 -9.37 8.57
N GLY A 2 -2.62 -10.16 9.10
CA GLY A 2 -3.30 -9.93 10.38
C GLY A 2 -2.53 -10.57 11.54
N LEU A 3 -3.13 -10.56 12.72
CA LEU A 3 -2.57 -11.19 13.93
C LEU A 3 -2.69 -12.73 13.93
N TYR A 4 -3.41 -13.31 12.99
CA TYR A 4 -3.65 -14.77 12.87
C TYR A 4 -4.10 -15.41 14.19
N GLY A 5 -4.92 -14.71 14.97
CA GLY A 5 -5.41 -15.17 16.27
C GLY A 5 -4.40 -15.09 17.42
N GLN A 6 -3.24 -14.48 17.18
CA GLN A 6 -2.26 -14.25 18.24
C GLN A 6 -2.68 -13.07 19.13
N ASP A 7 -2.30 -13.15 20.41
CA ASP A 7 -2.50 -12.05 21.34
C ASP A 7 -1.58 -10.86 20.97
N PRO A 8 -2.12 -9.64 20.77
CA PRO A 8 -1.31 -8.45 20.46
C PRO A 8 -0.18 -8.19 21.46
N ILE A 9 -0.41 -8.46 22.74
CA ILE A 9 0.62 -8.27 23.79
C ILE A 9 1.77 -9.26 23.58
N ALA A 10 1.46 -10.51 23.28
CA ALA A 10 2.48 -11.53 23.02
C ALA A 10 3.29 -11.21 21.75
N VAL A 11 2.61 -10.75 20.68
CA VAL A 11 3.31 -10.32 19.45
C VAL A 11 4.19 -9.10 19.71
N ARG A 12 3.71 -8.14 20.49
CA ARG A 12 4.49 -6.96 20.88
C ARG A 12 5.77 -7.37 21.64
N ALA A 13 5.66 -8.30 22.57
CA ALA A 13 6.82 -8.79 23.33
C ALA A 13 7.90 -9.40 22.42
N VAL A 14 7.48 -10.16 21.40
CA VAL A 14 8.40 -10.75 20.41
C VAL A 14 9.06 -9.65 19.56
N LEU A 15 8.31 -8.63 19.14
CA LEU A 15 8.87 -7.51 18.40
C LEU A 15 9.92 -6.75 19.21
N ASP A 16 9.66 -6.54 20.50
CA ASP A 16 10.58 -5.87 21.42
C ASP A 16 11.85 -6.69 21.63
N GLU A 17 11.73 -8.02 21.83
CA GLU A 17 12.86 -8.93 21.96
C GLU A 17 13.76 -8.91 20.72
N LEU A 18 13.17 -8.83 19.53
CA LEU A 18 13.88 -8.78 18.26
C LEU A 18 14.37 -7.39 17.86
N GLY A 19 14.02 -6.34 18.62
CA GLY A 19 14.34 -4.96 18.29
C GLY A 19 13.60 -4.45 17.04
N LEU A 20 12.42 -5.01 16.72
CA LEU A 20 11.61 -4.64 15.54
C LEU A 20 10.57 -3.59 15.92
N ILE A 21 10.33 -2.67 14.99
CA ILE A 21 9.30 -1.64 15.12
C ILE A 21 8.15 -1.96 14.16
N ALA A 22 6.94 -2.10 14.69
CA ALA A 22 5.74 -2.21 13.88
C ALA A 22 5.35 -0.82 13.37
N VAL A 23 5.55 -0.56 12.08
CA VAL A 23 5.26 0.74 11.45
C VAL A 23 3.80 0.81 11.01
N SER A 24 3.34 -0.17 10.23
CA SER A 24 2.02 -0.27 9.61
C SER A 24 1.55 -1.71 9.62
N ALA A 25 0.24 -1.90 9.53
CA ALA A 25 -0.36 -3.21 9.36
C ALA A 25 -1.46 -3.17 8.31
N HIS A 26 -1.49 -4.19 7.44
CA HIS A 26 -2.60 -4.45 6.54
C HIS A 26 -3.75 -5.08 7.32
N VAL A 27 -4.91 -4.44 7.34
CA VAL A 27 -6.11 -4.90 8.03
C VAL A 27 -7.27 -4.92 7.03
N PRO A 28 -7.92 -6.07 6.81
CA PRO A 28 -9.07 -6.15 5.90
C PRO A 28 -10.17 -5.17 6.31
N LEU A 29 -10.84 -4.58 5.33
CA LEU A 29 -11.92 -3.61 5.56
C LEU A 29 -13.06 -4.23 6.40
N ASP A 30 -13.35 -5.51 6.17
CA ASP A 30 -14.39 -6.24 6.93
C ASP A 30 -14.03 -6.40 8.41
N GLU A 31 -12.75 -6.63 8.72
CA GLU A 31 -12.27 -6.68 10.09
C GLU A 31 -12.41 -5.31 10.78
N MET A 32 -12.03 -4.23 10.07
CA MET A 32 -12.20 -2.88 10.59
C MET A 32 -13.66 -2.50 10.81
N THR A 33 -14.57 -2.93 9.93
CA THR A 33 -16.01 -2.62 10.06
C THR A 33 -16.73 -3.48 11.07
N ALA A 34 -16.23 -4.69 11.36
CA ALA A 34 -16.81 -5.59 12.33
C ALA A 34 -16.57 -5.14 13.79
N ASP A 35 -15.34 -4.76 14.13
CA ASP A 35 -14.99 -4.26 15.47
C ASP A 35 -13.81 -3.28 15.41
N LEU A 36 -14.10 -2.06 14.98
CA LEU A 36 -13.09 -1.01 14.84
C LEU A 36 -12.39 -0.68 16.16
N GLY A 37 -13.11 -0.73 17.26
CA GLY A 37 -12.56 -0.44 18.59
C GLY A 37 -11.46 -1.43 18.96
N LYS A 38 -11.73 -2.71 18.75
CA LYS A 38 -10.76 -3.78 18.98
C LYS A 38 -9.55 -3.66 18.06
N VAL A 39 -9.77 -3.44 16.75
CA VAL A 39 -8.71 -3.25 15.76
C VAL A 39 -7.77 -2.13 16.18
N ILE A 40 -8.28 -0.97 16.54
CA ILE A 40 -7.45 0.16 16.96
C ILE A 40 -6.62 -0.20 18.19
N VAL A 41 -7.24 -0.82 19.22
CA VAL A 41 -6.52 -1.21 20.45
C VAL A 41 -5.43 -2.24 20.16
N ASP A 42 -5.72 -3.26 19.36
CA ASP A 42 -4.78 -4.32 19.04
C ASP A 42 -3.54 -3.77 18.32
N TYR A 43 -3.74 -2.95 17.29
CA TYR A 43 -2.64 -2.41 16.50
C TYR A 43 -1.89 -1.27 17.21
N GLN A 44 -2.54 -0.53 18.10
CA GLN A 44 -1.84 0.39 19.02
C GLN A 44 -0.96 -0.37 20.02
N THR A 45 -1.44 -1.51 20.52
CA THR A 45 -0.64 -2.39 21.41
C THR A 45 0.62 -2.87 20.72
N LEU A 46 0.55 -3.19 19.41
CA LEU A 46 1.72 -3.51 18.61
C LEU A 46 2.67 -2.32 18.40
N GLY A 47 2.20 -1.11 18.61
CA GLY A 47 2.94 0.13 18.36
C GLY A 47 2.81 0.66 16.94
N CYS A 48 1.83 0.16 16.16
CA CYS A 48 1.56 0.66 14.82
C CYS A 48 1.05 2.11 14.87
N ARG A 49 1.64 2.96 14.04
CA ARG A 49 1.13 4.32 13.80
C ARG A 49 0.10 4.35 12.68
N TYR A 50 0.14 3.35 11.82
CA TYR A 50 -0.68 3.24 10.62
C TYR A 50 -1.38 1.89 10.57
N ILE A 51 -2.60 1.88 10.04
CA ILE A 51 -3.27 0.69 9.54
C ILE A 51 -3.72 0.98 8.11
N ALA A 52 -3.60 0.00 7.23
CA ALA A 52 -3.91 0.17 5.82
C ALA A 52 -5.02 -0.80 5.40
N VAL A 53 -6.00 -0.29 4.64
CA VAL A 53 -6.91 -1.14 3.87
C VAL A 53 -6.10 -1.76 2.73
N PRO A 54 -5.89 -3.09 2.72
CA PRO A 54 -4.95 -3.71 1.79
C PRO A 54 -5.57 -4.10 0.45
N TRP A 55 -6.89 -4.21 0.37
CA TRP A 55 -7.59 -4.82 -0.75
C TRP A 55 -9.08 -4.49 -0.75
N LEU A 56 -9.67 -4.44 -1.95
CA LEU A 56 -11.12 -4.40 -2.15
C LEU A 56 -11.55 -5.55 -3.08
N ASP A 57 -12.57 -6.29 -2.67
CA ASP A 57 -13.22 -7.28 -3.52
C ASP A 57 -13.87 -6.60 -4.72
N GLU A 58 -14.03 -7.30 -5.81
CA GLU A 58 -14.47 -6.75 -7.07
C GLU A 58 -15.77 -5.92 -6.95
N GLU A 59 -16.78 -6.44 -6.27
CA GLU A 59 -18.07 -5.75 -6.07
C GLU A 59 -17.95 -4.41 -5.31
N ARG A 60 -16.82 -4.20 -4.63
CA ARG A 60 -16.52 -3.00 -3.83
C ARG A 60 -15.49 -2.10 -4.49
N ARG A 61 -14.98 -2.46 -5.68
CA ARG A 61 -14.02 -1.64 -6.43
C ARG A 61 -14.69 -0.43 -7.08
N PRO A 62 -13.90 0.58 -7.47
CA PRO A 62 -14.38 1.73 -8.22
C PRO A 62 -15.21 1.33 -9.44
N GLY A 63 -16.33 2.01 -9.65
CA GLY A 63 -17.28 1.68 -10.72
C GLY A 63 -18.35 0.64 -10.36
N HIS A 64 -18.21 -0.06 -9.24
CA HIS A 64 -19.19 -1.03 -8.75
C HIS A 64 -20.14 -0.44 -7.70
N PRO A 65 -21.35 -0.98 -7.52
CA PRO A 65 -22.37 -0.42 -6.61
C PRO A 65 -21.93 -0.35 -5.15
N GLY A 66 -21.02 -1.24 -4.72
CA GLY A 66 -20.51 -1.29 -3.34
C GLY A 66 -19.51 -0.19 -3.00
N TYR A 67 -18.97 0.53 -3.99
CA TYR A 67 -17.88 1.47 -3.77
C TYR A 67 -18.27 2.70 -2.93
N GLU A 68 -19.50 3.21 -3.07
CA GLU A 68 -19.97 4.32 -2.22
C GLU A 68 -19.96 3.94 -0.72
N LYS A 69 -20.28 2.69 -0.42
CA LYS A 69 -20.22 2.21 0.97
C LYS A 69 -18.77 2.17 1.46
N VAL A 70 -17.83 1.75 0.62
CA VAL A 70 -16.39 1.75 0.95
C VAL A 70 -15.92 3.15 1.32
N LEU A 71 -16.28 4.18 0.56
CA LEU A 71 -15.90 5.55 0.88
C LEU A 71 -16.46 6.03 2.24
N LYS A 72 -17.69 5.66 2.56
CA LYS A 72 -18.32 5.95 3.87
C LYS A 72 -17.62 5.21 5.01
N ASP A 73 -17.30 3.93 4.81
CA ASP A 73 -16.58 3.12 5.79
C ASP A 73 -15.18 3.70 6.03
N ILE A 74 -14.43 4.02 4.97
CA ILE A 74 -13.11 4.65 5.06
C ILE A 74 -13.18 5.98 5.82
N TYR A 75 -14.16 6.83 5.54
CA TYR A 75 -14.34 8.08 6.27
C TYR A 75 -14.57 7.86 7.77
N THR A 76 -15.43 6.90 8.12
CA THR A 76 -15.73 6.54 9.52
C THR A 76 -14.50 5.98 10.22
N ILE A 77 -13.79 5.04 9.57
CA ILE A 77 -12.58 4.41 10.11
C ILE A 77 -11.47 5.45 10.28
N GLY A 78 -11.26 6.29 9.26
CA GLY A 78 -10.26 7.35 9.31
C GLY A 78 -10.51 8.36 10.44
N THR A 79 -11.77 8.72 10.68
CA THR A 79 -12.16 9.58 11.80
C THR A 79 -11.80 8.94 13.14
N ALA A 80 -12.17 7.67 13.35
CA ALA A 80 -11.87 6.97 14.59
C ALA A 80 -10.36 6.76 14.80
N CYS A 81 -9.63 6.44 13.73
CA CYS A 81 -8.15 6.34 13.78
C CYS A 81 -7.53 7.66 14.23
N LYS A 82 -7.93 8.77 13.61
CA LYS A 82 -7.43 10.11 13.94
C LYS A 82 -7.70 10.48 15.40
N GLU A 83 -8.89 10.22 15.92
CA GLU A 83 -9.25 10.46 17.33
C GLU A 83 -8.36 9.68 18.29
N LYS A 84 -7.82 8.56 17.87
CA LYS A 84 -6.92 7.70 18.64
C LYS A 84 -5.43 7.92 18.33
N GLY A 85 -5.10 8.94 17.52
CA GLY A 85 -3.72 9.25 17.16
C GLY A 85 -3.08 8.27 16.17
N MET A 86 -3.89 7.50 15.46
CA MET A 86 -3.50 6.64 14.34
C MET A 86 -3.87 7.28 13.01
N THR A 87 -3.27 6.81 11.93
CA THR A 87 -3.62 7.24 10.58
C THR A 87 -4.06 6.04 9.76
N LEU A 88 -5.22 6.17 9.11
CA LEU A 88 -5.67 5.20 8.13
C LEU A 88 -4.96 5.42 6.80
N LEU A 89 -4.48 4.33 6.20
CA LEU A 89 -3.89 4.30 4.87
C LEU A 89 -4.77 3.48 3.93
N TYR A 90 -4.61 3.73 2.64
CA TYR A 90 -5.07 2.85 1.59
C TYR A 90 -3.87 2.35 0.78
N HIS A 91 -3.78 1.04 0.58
CA HIS A 91 -2.76 0.38 -0.21
C HIS A 91 -3.33 0.06 -1.59
N ASN A 92 -2.77 0.68 -2.62
CA ASN A 92 -3.26 0.53 -3.99
C ASN A 92 -2.80 -0.75 -4.66
N HIS A 93 -3.62 -1.20 -5.60
CA HIS A 93 -3.30 -2.16 -6.65
C HIS A 93 -3.39 -1.51 -8.02
N ASP A 94 -3.50 -2.29 -9.08
CA ASP A 94 -3.67 -1.80 -10.46
C ASP A 94 -5.12 -1.45 -10.78
N PHE A 95 -6.08 -2.08 -10.12
CA PHE A 95 -7.50 -1.85 -10.40
C PHE A 95 -8.02 -0.46 -10.01
N GLU A 96 -7.32 0.29 -9.18
CA GLU A 96 -7.63 1.69 -8.92
C GLU A 96 -7.13 2.64 -10.02
N PHE A 97 -6.36 2.13 -10.97
CA PHE A 97 -5.93 2.89 -12.16
C PHE A 97 -6.91 2.77 -13.33
N VAL A 98 -8.13 2.27 -13.09
CA VAL A 98 -9.24 2.45 -14.01
C VAL A 98 -9.76 3.89 -13.95
N LYS A 99 -10.22 4.40 -15.09
CA LYS A 99 -10.82 5.74 -15.14
C LYS A 99 -12.34 5.65 -15.04
N VAL A 100 -12.89 6.29 -14.02
CA VAL A 100 -14.34 6.51 -13.86
C VAL A 100 -14.58 7.99 -14.17
N ASP A 101 -15.42 8.27 -15.14
CA ASP A 101 -15.69 9.64 -15.64
C ASP A 101 -14.40 10.41 -16.03
N GLY A 102 -13.41 9.71 -16.57
CA GLY A 102 -12.16 10.29 -17.05
C GLY A 102 -11.08 10.55 -15.99
N VAL A 103 -11.36 10.29 -14.70
CA VAL A 103 -10.43 10.44 -13.58
C VAL A 103 -10.08 9.06 -13.02
N TYR A 104 -8.83 8.84 -12.67
CA TYR A 104 -8.41 7.59 -12.02
C TYR A 104 -9.16 7.40 -10.70
N ALA A 105 -9.62 6.19 -10.47
CA ALA A 105 -10.39 5.85 -9.28
C ALA A 105 -9.61 6.05 -7.98
N LEU A 106 -8.29 5.82 -8.00
CA LEU A 106 -7.41 6.15 -6.87
C LEU A 106 -7.46 7.64 -6.53
N ASP A 107 -7.42 8.48 -7.54
CA ASP A 107 -7.48 9.94 -7.36
C ASP A 107 -8.84 10.36 -6.82
N GLN A 108 -9.92 9.80 -7.36
CA GLN A 108 -11.28 10.07 -6.86
C GLN A 108 -11.45 9.68 -5.39
N MET A 109 -10.87 8.56 -4.95
CA MET A 109 -10.89 8.15 -3.54
C MET A 109 -10.22 9.21 -2.66
N TYR A 110 -9.04 9.67 -3.06
CA TYR A 110 -8.31 10.68 -2.28
C TYR A 110 -8.92 12.08 -2.36
N ASP A 111 -9.66 12.39 -3.41
CA ASP A 111 -10.44 13.63 -3.49
C ASP A 111 -11.71 13.56 -2.62
N ALA A 112 -12.33 12.38 -2.52
CA ALA A 112 -13.54 12.18 -1.73
C ALA A 112 -13.29 12.14 -0.21
N VAL A 113 -12.09 11.74 0.23
CA VAL A 113 -11.77 11.62 1.65
C VAL A 113 -10.64 12.57 2.04
N PRO A 114 -10.82 13.44 3.06
CA PRO A 114 -9.80 14.38 3.50
C PRO A 114 -8.46 13.72 3.84
N ALA A 115 -7.35 14.42 3.54
CA ALA A 115 -5.99 13.89 3.72
C ALA A 115 -5.60 13.62 5.18
N ASP A 116 -6.31 14.20 6.12
CA ASP A 116 -6.14 13.98 7.57
C ASP A 116 -6.94 12.76 8.07
N LEU A 117 -7.79 12.18 7.24
CA LEU A 117 -8.55 10.96 7.52
C LEU A 117 -8.04 9.75 6.73
N LEU A 118 -7.55 9.96 5.50
CA LEU A 118 -7.01 8.90 4.65
C LEU A 118 -5.71 9.35 4.01
N GLN A 119 -4.64 8.61 4.21
CA GLN A 119 -3.38 8.77 3.51
C GLN A 119 -3.06 7.53 2.67
N THR A 120 -1.98 7.54 1.89
CA THR A 120 -1.64 6.42 1.03
C THR A 120 -0.46 5.62 1.57
N GLU A 121 -0.57 4.30 1.51
CA GLU A 121 0.55 3.38 1.43
C GLU A 121 0.77 3.05 -0.04
N LEU A 122 1.54 3.90 -0.73
CA LEU A 122 1.69 3.78 -2.17
C LEU A 122 2.55 2.57 -2.55
N ASP A 123 1.95 1.59 -3.23
CA ASP A 123 2.69 0.47 -3.82
C ASP A 123 3.19 0.83 -5.22
N THR A 124 4.50 0.97 -5.34
CA THR A 124 5.16 1.40 -6.58
C THR A 124 5.06 0.37 -7.70
N CYS A 125 4.99 -0.91 -7.37
CA CYS A 125 4.82 -1.98 -8.34
C CYS A 125 3.44 -1.88 -8.99
N TRP A 126 2.39 -1.76 -8.20
CA TRP A 126 1.03 -1.70 -8.71
C TRP A 126 0.73 -0.41 -9.47
N VAL A 127 1.33 0.73 -9.10
CA VAL A 127 1.30 1.94 -9.92
C VAL A 127 1.85 1.66 -11.32
N ASN A 128 2.99 0.96 -11.40
CA ASN A 128 3.61 0.60 -12.67
C ASN A 128 2.77 -0.41 -13.48
N VAL A 129 2.16 -1.39 -12.81
CA VAL A 129 1.23 -2.35 -13.44
C VAL A 129 -0.01 -1.64 -13.97
N GLY A 130 -0.54 -0.66 -13.24
CA GLY A 130 -1.63 0.22 -13.66
C GLY A 130 -1.28 1.15 -14.83
N GLY A 131 -0.03 1.10 -15.33
CA GLY A 131 0.42 1.85 -16.51
C GLY A 131 0.92 3.26 -16.19
N GLU A 132 1.06 3.62 -14.93
CA GLU A 132 1.48 4.95 -14.48
C GLU A 132 2.91 4.97 -13.94
N SER A 133 3.46 6.16 -13.79
CA SER A 133 4.81 6.37 -13.26
C SER A 133 4.79 6.41 -11.73
N PRO A 134 5.47 5.48 -11.03
CA PRO A 134 5.57 5.52 -9.57
C PRO A 134 6.19 6.82 -9.06
N VAL A 135 7.15 7.39 -9.79
CA VAL A 135 7.82 8.65 -9.43
C VAL A 135 6.84 9.81 -9.50
N GLU A 136 6.02 9.89 -10.54
CA GLU A 136 5.01 10.94 -10.68
C GLU A 136 3.93 10.84 -9.60
N TYR A 137 3.52 9.61 -9.26
CA TYR A 137 2.54 9.38 -8.19
C TYR A 137 3.09 9.70 -6.81
N LEU A 138 4.38 9.42 -6.54
CA LEU A 138 5.03 9.87 -5.31
C LEU A 138 5.08 11.40 -5.20
N HIS A 139 5.35 12.10 -6.31
CA HIS A 139 5.28 13.55 -6.33
C HIS A 139 3.86 14.08 -6.16
N LYS A 140 2.89 13.46 -6.85
CA LYS A 140 1.48 13.83 -6.77
C LYS A 140 0.94 13.75 -5.35
N TYR A 141 1.31 12.70 -4.62
CA TYR A 141 0.88 12.48 -3.24
C TYR A 141 1.95 12.87 -2.21
N ALA A 142 2.87 13.77 -2.57
CA ALA A 142 3.83 14.31 -1.61
C ALA A 142 3.12 14.94 -0.40
N GLY A 143 3.51 14.54 0.82
CA GLY A 143 2.85 14.95 2.06
C GLY A 143 1.61 14.13 2.44
N ARG A 144 1.15 13.21 1.57
CA ARG A 144 0.05 12.27 1.83
C ARG A 144 0.47 10.81 1.76
N ALA A 145 1.75 10.52 1.49
CA ALA A 145 2.34 9.18 1.36
C ALA A 145 3.37 8.91 2.47
N PRO A 146 2.95 8.70 3.74
CA PRO A 146 3.87 8.47 4.84
C PRO A 146 4.54 7.11 4.80
N VAL A 147 3.94 6.15 4.08
CA VAL A 147 4.46 4.80 3.86
C VAL A 147 4.49 4.52 2.37
N VAL A 148 5.58 3.95 1.90
CA VAL A 148 5.74 3.53 0.51
C VAL A 148 6.08 2.04 0.50
N HIS A 149 5.29 1.26 -0.22
CA HIS A 149 5.56 -0.14 -0.45
C HIS A 149 6.45 -0.27 -1.68
N LEU A 150 7.75 -0.46 -1.44
CA LEU A 150 8.73 -0.68 -2.51
C LEU A 150 8.71 -2.15 -2.89
N LYS A 151 8.16 -2.42 -4.06
CA LYS A 151 8.06 -3.74 -4.64
C LYS A 151 8.52 -3.67 -6.08
N ASP A 152 9.34 -4.62 -6.49
CA ASP A 152 9.80 -4.74 -7.86
C ASP A 152 9.46 -6.12 -8.41
N PHE A 153 9.32 -6.22 -9.72
CA PHE A 153 9.04 -7.48 -10.39
C PHE A 153 9.69 -7.53 -11.75
N VAL A 154 10.08 -8.73 -12.16
CA VAL A 154 10.55 -9.01 -13.51
C VAL A 154 9.47 -9.79 -14.25
N MET A 155 8.94 -9.21 -15.33
CA MET A 155 8.05 -9.94 -16.24
C MET A 155 8.85 -10.46 -17.44
N PRO A 156 9.31 -11.72 -17.45
CA PRO A 156 9.90 -12.31 -18.64
C PRO A 156 8.78 -12.71 -19.59
N GLY A 157 8.34 -11.80 -20.45
CA GLY A 157 7.50 -12.10 -21.62
C GLY A 157 6.12 -12.70 -21.34
N LYS A 158 5.54 -12.60 -20.15
CA LYS A 158 4.24 -13.14 -19.78
C LYS A 158 3.28 -12.08 -19.25
N LYS A 159 1.98 -12.31 -19.52
CA LYS A 159 0.85 -11.42 -19.20
C LYS A 159 0.73 -11.05 -17.71
N PRO A 160 0.20 -9.86 -17.38
CA PRO A 160 -0.04 -9.37 -16.00
C PRO A 160 -0.88 -10.29 -15.11
N ALA A 161 -1.71 -11.13 -15.71
CA ALA A 161 -2.66 -12.02 -15.02
C ALA A 161 -2.08 -12.87 -13.88
N ARG A 162 -0.78 -13.18 -13.92
CA ARG A 162 -0.13 -13.96 -12.86
C ARG A 162 0.44 -13.16 -11.69
N LEU A 163 0.32 -11.84 -11.70
CA LEU A 163 0.82 -11.02 -10.58
C LEU A 163 -0.01 -11.20 -9.31
N TYR A 164 -1.31 -11.46 -9.46
CA TYR A 164 -2.20 -11.73 -8.33
C TYR A 164 -1.90 -13.08 -7.65
N GLU A 165 -1.47 -14.09 -8.41
CA GLU A 165 -1.04 -15.39 -7.86
C GLU A 165 0.17 -15.21 -6.90
N LEU A 166 1.03 -14.22 -7.15
CA LEU A 166 2.19 -13.93 -6.31
C LEU A 166 1.82 -13.39 -4.92
N ILE A 167 0.60 -12.90 -4.77
CA ILE A 167 0.06 -12.40 -3.49
C ILE A 167 -1.00 -13.33 -2.90
N GLY A 168 -1.13 -14.56 -3.46
CA GLY A 168 -2.02 -15.60 -2.94
C GLY A 168 -3.49 -15.41 -3.29
N VAL A 169 -3.79 -14.65 -4.35
CA VAL A 169 -5.14 -14.54 -4.92
C VAL A 169 -5.20 -15.47 -6.14
N ASP A 170 -6.06 -16.48 -6.07
CA ASP A 170 -6.31 -17.36 -7.20
C ASP A 170 -7.05 -16.58 -8.30
N SER A 171 -6.38 -16.38 -9.43
CA SER A 171 -6.97 -15.73 -10.60
C SER A 171 -7.61 -16.80 -11.50
N GLU A 172 -8.80 -17.29 -11.18
CA GLU A 172 -9.56 -18.16 -12.10
C GLU A 172 -10.15 -17.41 -13.31
N GLU A 173 -10.09 -16.06 -13.37
CA GLU A 173 -10.75 -15.26 -14.38
C GLU A 173 -9.87 -14.19 -15.05
N ALA A 174 -8.64 -14.53 -15.40
CA ALA A 174 -7.85 -13.66 -16.28
C ALA A 174 -7.76 -14.24 -17.70
N ASP A 175 -8.84 -14.79 -18.21
CA ASP A 175 -8.99 -15.13 -19.61
C ASP A 175 -9.63 -13.96 -20.36
N GLU A 176 -8.74 -13.27 -21.11
CA GLU A 176 -9.01 -12.54 -22.35
C GLU A 176 -10.02 -11.36 -22.31
N GLU A 177 -9.48 -10.21 -22.54
CA GLU A 177 -10.03 -9.11 -23.33
C GLU A 177 -10.04 -7.70 -22.72
N ASP A 178 -9.52 -7.40 -21.56
CA ASP A 178 -9.29 -5.98 -21.24
C ASP A 178 -7.79 -5.67 -21.20
N GLY A 179 -7.33 -5.36 -22.42
CA GLY A 179 -5.93 -5.12 -22.72
C GLY A 179 -5.41 -3.85 -22.07
N ILE A 180 -4.50 -3.99 -21.16
CA ILE A 180 -3.42 -3.02 -21.04
C ILE A 180 -2.75 -3.02 -22.42
N PRO A 181 -2.71 -1.89 -23.14
CA PRO A 181 -2.20 -1.86 -24.50
C PRO A 181 -0.76 -2.40 -24.52
N PRO A 182 -0.43 -3.32 -25.44
CA PRO A 182 0.93 -3.83 -25.57
C PRO A 182 1.82 -2.70 -26.04
N GLY A 183 2.57 -2.07 -25.16
CA GLY A 183 3.48 -1.00 -25.56
C GLY A 183 4.13 -0.20 -24.45
N ARG A 184 3.74 -0.35 -23.21
CA ARG A 184 4.40 0.34 -22.11
C ARG A 184 4.88 -0.64 -21.03
N ILE A 185 5.73 -1.57 -21.44
CA ILE A 185 6.58 -2.25 -20.48
C ILE A 185 7.72 -1.25 -20.22
N TRP A 186 7.63 -0.54 -19.12
CA TRP A 186 8.80 0.15 -18.62
C TRP A 186 9.83 -0.93 -18.27
N ARG A 187 10.90 -1.00 -19.07
CA ARG A 187 12.13 -1.53 -18.50
C ARG A 187 12.44 -0.58 -17.37
N SER A 188 12.57 -1.08 -16.17
CA SER A 188 12.96 -0.32 -14.98
C SER A 188 14.32 0.32 -15.24
N GLY A 189 14.32 1.39 -16.00
CA GLY A 189 15.43 2.28 -16.20
C GLY A 189 15.36 3.34 -15.12
N TYR A 190 15.43 2.95 -13.84
CA TYR A 190 15.91 3.89 -12.86
C TYR A 190 17.29 4.33 -13.36
N PRO A 191 17.54 5.63 -13.59
CA PRO A 191 18.88 6.12 -13.95
C PRO A 191 19.77 5.96 -12.73
N GLY A 192 20.28 4.76 -12.51
CA GLY A 192 21.06 4.35 -11.36
C GLY A 192 21.57 2.92 -11.43
N HIS A 193 20.95 2.04 -12.21
CA HIS A 193 21.35 0.64 -12.29
C HIS A 193 22.23 0.24 -13.47
N SER A 194 22.73 1.18 -14.26
CA SER A 194 23.77 0.95 -15.27
C SER A 194 25.10 1.63 -14.93
N GLY A 195 25.51 1.59 -13.70
CA GLY A 195 26.79 2.15 -13.26
C GLY A 195 27.43 1.30 -12.18
N ARG A 196 28.51 0.60 -12.56
CA ARG A 196 29.45 -0.12 -11.70
C ARG A 196 29.47 0.42 -10.28
N SER A 197 29.26 -0.47 -9.31
CA SER A 197 29.56 -0.27 -7.89
C SER A 197 30.98 0.27 -7.70
N LYS A 198 31.15 1.59 -7.65
CA LYS A 198 32.33 2.19 -7.06
C LYS A 198 32.11 2.23 -5.57
N GLY A 199 32.88 1.41 -4.86
CA GLY A 199 32.81 1.24 -3.43
C GLY A 199 32.76 2.56 -2.66
N CYS A 200 31.74 2.70 -1.86
CA CYS A 200 31.69 3.69 -0.80
C CYS A 200 32.69 3.25 0.29
N ARG A 201 33.92 3.75 0.23
CA ARG A 201 34.84 3.66 1.36
C ARG A 201 34.42 4.71 2.37
N SER A 202 33.76 4.27 3.42
CA SER A 202 33.59 5.06 4.63
C SER A 202 34.98 5.36 5.22
N ARG A 203 35.43 6.61 5.13
CA ARG A 203 36.51 7.12 5.94
C ARG A 203 35.97 7.50 7.31
N LEU A 204 36.06 6.58 8.26
CA LEU A 204 36.05 6.94 9.66
C LEU A 204 37.43 7.57 9.95
N GLY A 205 37.47 8.90 10.03
CA GLY A 205 38.60 9.66 10.54
C GLY A 205 38.56 9.66 12.06
N CYS A 206 39.34 8.80 12.71
CA CYS A 206 39.69 8.96 14.11
C CYS A 206 40.69 10.13 14.21
N GLY A 207 40.22 11.30 14.67
CA GLY A 207 41.07 12.39 15.12
C GLY A 207 41.56 12.08 16.53
N GLY A 208 42.82 11.63 16.66
CA GLY A 208 43.48 11.56 17.94
C GLY A 208 43.97 12.94 18.37
N ALA A 209 43.84 13.19 19.65
CA ALA A 209 44.34 14.36 20.34
C ALA A 209 45.88 14.34 20.40
N GLY A 210 46.47 15.50 20.32
CA GLY A 210 47.78 15.86 20.71
C GLY A 210 47.81 17.31 21.05
#